data_5e32cff7f62847d28f897dd1ac62c637
#
_entry.id   5e32cff7f62847d28f897dd1ac62c637
#
_cell.length_a   1.000
_cell.length_b   1.000
_cell.length_c   1.000
_cell.angle_alpha   90.00
_cell.angle_beta   90.00
_cell.angle_gamma   90.00
#
_symmetry.space_group_name_H-M   'P 1'
#
loop_
_entity.id
_entity.type
_entity.pdbx_description
1 polymer ?
#
loop_
_entity_poly.entity_id
_entity_poly.type
_entity_poly.pdbx_seq_one_letter_code
_entity_poly.pdbx_strand_id
1 'polypeptide(L)'
;MHADTLKKLQDIGGFVLASGCTKKSLKQVVEMIRAARDYRFIAVYKIVKDEFVIMAGTGNEPSAYPRFPKTQGLCGAALESGKSIVVGDVHKDKRYLPAFHSTQSEIIVPMKDEHKHVVGMLDAESDKLKAFGDEDKQFLERAAGLIAHCLA
;
A
#
# COMPACT_ATOMS: atom_id res chain seq x y z
N MET A 1 -14.63 -11.83 -5.73
CA MET A 1 -13.16 -11.97 -5.83
C MET A 1 -12.84 -13.37 -6.36
N HIS A 2 -11.93 -13.46 -7.31
CA HIS A 2 -11.55 -14.76 -7.89
C HIS A 2 -10.91 -15.68 -6.85
N ALA A 3 -11.09 -17.01 -7.04
CA ALA A 3 -10.54 -18.02 -6.13
C ALA A 3 -9.03 -17.92 -5.95
N ASP A 4 -8.31 -17.63 -7.03
CA ASP A 4 -6.85 -17.47 -7.00
C ASP A 4 -6.42 -16.28 -6.13
N THR A 5 -7.14 -15.17 -6.23
CA THR A 5 -6.90 -13.97 -5.41
C THR A 5 -7.16 -14.27 -3.92
N LEU A 6 -8.24 -15.01 -3.62
CA LEU A 6 -8.54 -15.43 -2.25
C LEU A 6 -7.44 -16.31 -1.67
N LYS A 7 -6.93 -17.26 -2.48
CA LYS A 7 -5.83 -18.13 -2.04
C LYS A 7 -4.57 -17.32 -1.70
N LYS A 8 -4.24 -16.32 -2.50
CA LYS A 8 -3.09 -15.46 -2.25
C LYS A 8 -3.26 -14.63 -0.98
N LEU A 9 -4.48 -14.17 -0.69
CA LEU A 9 -4.77 -13.53 0.59
C LEU A 9 -4.59 -14.47 1.78
N GLN A 10 -5.03 -15.72 1.65
CA GLN A 10 -4.81 -16.75 2.67
C GLN A 10 -3.32 -17.00 2.91
N ASP A 11 -2.54 -17.09 1.85
CA ASP A 11 -1.09 -17.29 1.93
C ASP A 11 -0.41 -16.11 2.65
N ILE A 12 -0.80 -14.87 2.32
CA ILE A 12 -0.29 -13.66 2.99
C ILE A 12 -0.65 -13.68 4.48
N GLY A 13 -1.91 -13.93 4.80
CA GLY A 13 -2.37 -14.00 6.18
C GLY A 13 -1.65 -15.07 7.01
N GLY A 14 -1.45 -16.24 6.43
CA GLY A 14 -0.69 -17.33 7.06
C GLY A 14 0.77 -16.96 7.30
N PHE A 15 1.39 -16.29 6.34
CA PHE A 15 2.77 -15.81 6.49
C PHE A 15 2.89 -14.78 7.63
N VAL A 16 2.00 -13.82 7.67
CA VAL A 16 1.99 -12.77 8.72
C VAL A 16 1.81 -13.39 10.12
N LEU A 17 0.89 -14.34 10.26
CA LEU A 17 0.68 -15.03 11.53
C LEU A 17 1.93 -15.80 12.00
N ALA A 18 2.62 -16.44 11.06
CA ALA A 18 3.80 -17.25 11.38
C ALA A 18 5.06 -16.42 11.61
N SER A 19 5.22 -15.31 10.87
CA SER A 19 6.49 -14.56 10.79
C SER A 19 6.50 -13.29 11.64
N GLY A 20 5.32 -12.78 12.03
CA GLY A 20 5.21 -11.52 12.78
C GLY A 20 5.49 -10.30 11.93
N CYS A 21 5.88 -9.21 12.61
CA CYS A 21 5.94 -7.87 12.03
C CYS A 21 7.37 -7.29 11.98
N THR A 22 8.38 -8.13 11.84
CA THR A 22 9.75 -7.63 11.69
C THR A 22 9.90 -6.89 10.36
N LYS A 23 10.92 -6.07 10.25
CA LYS A 23 11.24 -5.38 8.99
C LYS A 23 11.41 -6.37 7.83
N LYS A 24 12.09 -7.49 8.10
CA LYS A 24 12.29 -8.56 7.12
C LYS A 24 10.96 -9.20 6.70
N SER A 25 10.07 -9.45 7.66
CA SER A 25 8.74 -10.02 7.39
C SER A 25 7.90 -9.07 6.56
N LEU A 26 7.88 -7.78 6.89
CA LEU A 26 7.15 -6.79 6.11
C LEU A 26 7.68 -6.67 4.68
N LYS A 27 9.00 -6.75 4.48
CA LYS A 27 9.59 -6.77 3.14
C LYS A 27 9.07 -7.96 2.34
N GLN A 28 9.01 -9.14 2.94
CA GLN A 28 8.48 -10.33 2.29
C GLN A 28 7.00 -10.21 1.97
N VAL A 29 6.21 -9.63 2.88
CA VAL A 29 4.78 -9.41 2.66
C VAL A 29 4.52 -8.49 1.47
N VAL A 30 5.23 -7.37 1.36
CA VAL A 30 5.03 -6.47 0.22
C VAL A 30 5.40 -7.13 -1.10
N GLU A 31 6.43 -7.98 -1.11
CA GLU A 31 6.78 -8.78 -2.29
C GLU A 31 5.67 -9.79 -2.65
N MET A 32 5.07 -10.44 -1.66
CA MET A 32 3.94 -11.34 -1.88
C MET A 32 2.73 -10.61 -2.45
N ILE A 33 2.42 -9.43 -1.94
CA ILE A 33 1.32 -8.60 -2.45
C ILE A 33 1.60 -8.19 -3.90
N ARG A 34 2.82 -7.75 -4.20
CA ARG A 34 3.20 -7.36 -5.56
C ARG A 34 3.02 -8.51 -6.54
N ALA A 35 3.53 -9.69 -6.20
CA ALA A 35 3.48 -10.86 -7.06
C ALA A 35 2.05 -11.40 -7.25
N ALA A 36 1.17 -11.17 -6.28
CA ALA A 36 -0.19 -11.72 -6.31
C ALA A 36 -1.00 -11.26 -7.52
N ARG A 37 -0.80 -10.02 -7.97
CA ARG A 37 -1.51 -9.46 -9.12
C ARG A 37 -0.59 -8.67 -10.06
N ASP A 38 0.70 -8.97 -10.02
CA ASP A 38 1.71 -8.41 -10.92
C ASP A 38 1.78 -6.88 -10.89
N TYR A 39 1.77 -6.31 -9.69
CA TYR A 39 1.97 -4.87 -9.52
C TYR A 39 3.43 -4.49 -9.76
N ARG A 40 3.67 -3.22 -10.10
CA ARG A 40 5.04 -2.72 -10.30
C ARG A 40 5.74 -2.43 -8.99
N PHE A 41 5.05 -1.70 -8.07
CA PHE A 41 5.58 -1.37 -6.76
C PHE A 41 4.50 -1.53 -5.69
N ILE A 42 4.92 -2.00 -4.52
CA ILE A 42 4.10 -1.99 -3.29
C ILE A 42 4.95 -1.37 -2.20
N ALA A 43 4.38 -0.45 -1.44
CA ALA A 43 5.03 0.14 -0.28
C ALA A 43 4.05 0.26 0.89
N VAL A 44 4.58 0.18 2.10
CA VAL A 44 3.84 0.39 3.34
C VAL A 44 4.44 1.58 4.07
N TYR A 45 3.61 2.57 4.36
CA TYR A 45 3.97 3.76 5.11
C TYR A 45 3.27 3.75 6.45
N LYS A 46 4.01 4.01 7.52
CA LYS A 46 3.47 4.17 8.88
C LYS A 46 3.31 5.66 9.18
N ILE A 47 2.25 6.01 9.91
CA ILE A 47 2.11 7.36 10.48
C ILE A 47 2.93 7.42 11.75
N VAL A 48 3.92 8.31 11.78
CA VAL A 48 4.76 8.58 12.94
C VAL A 48 4.68 10.08 13.21
N LYS A 49 3.95 10.47 14.25
CA LYS A 49 3.66 11.87 14.57
C LYS A 49 2.97 12.55 13.38
N ASP A 50 3.59 13.54 12.76
CA ASP A 50 3.02 14.32 11.67
C ASP A 50 3.51 13.87 10.28
N GLU A 51 4.15 12.69 10.19
CA GLU A 51 4.74 12.21 8.95
C GLU A 51 4.28 10.80 8.59
N PHE A 52 4.30 10.51 7.29
CA PHE A 52 4.37 9.14 6.78
C PHE A 52 5.83 8.73 6.68
N VAL A 53 6.14 7.53 7.13
CA VAL A 53 7.49 6.96 7.09
C VAL A 53 7.41 5.57 6.44
N ILE A 54 8.21 5.34 5.40
CA ILE A 54 8.22 4.05 4.72
C ILE A 54 8.74 2.95 5.65
N MET A 55 7.99 1.86 5.75
CA MET A 55 8.36 0.68 6.57
C MET A 55 8.89 -0.45 5.70
N ALA A 56 8.36 -0.60 4.50
CA ALA A 56 8.79 -1.61 3.55
C ALA A 56 8.38 -1.19 2.14
N GLY A 57 9.17 -1.58 1.15
CA GLY A 57 8.87 -1.36 -0.26
C GLY A 57 9.46 -2.50 -1.09
N THR A 58 8.89 -2.75 -2.25
CA THR A 58 9.32 -3.83 -3.15
C THR A 58 10.55 -3.44 -3.96
N GLY A 59 11.31 -4.45 -4.40
CA GLY A 59 12.49 -4.27 -5.21
C GLY A 59 13.63 -3.60 -4.44
N ASN A 60 14.59 -3.05 -5.20
CA ASN A 60 15.77 -2.38 -4.65
C ASN A 60 15.76 -0.87 -4.95
N GLU A 61 14.76 -0.37 -5.67
CA GLU A 61 14.61 1.04 -5.96
C GLU A 61 14.09 1.78 -4.73
N PRO A 62 14.85 2.73 -4.17
CA PRO A 62 14.37 3.48 -3.01
C PRO A 62 13.29 4.47 -3.42
N SER A 63 12.32 4.69 -2.54
CA SER A 63 11.37 5.78 -2.70
C SER A 63 12.11 7.12 -2.67
N ALA A 64 11.74 8.06 -3.56
CA ALA A 64 12.24 9.43 -3.51
C ALA A 64 11.74 10.18 -2.26
N TYR A 65 10.65 9.70 -1.67
CA TYR A 65 10.03 10.28 -0.48
C TYR A 65 9.89 9.22 0.62
N PRO A 66 11.01 8.80 1.28
CA PRO A 66 10.95 7.78 2.33
C PRO A 66 10.23 8.28 3.58
N ARG A 67 10.10 9.58 3.74
CA ARG A 67 9.25 10.24 4.74
C ARG A 67 8.77 11.57 4.20
N PHE A 68 7.53 11.93 4.55
CA PHE A 68 6.91 13.18 4.11
C PHE A 68 5.75 13.55 5.03
N PRO A 69 5.36 14.85 5.07
CA PRO A 69 4.27 15.28 5.94
C PRO A 69 2.97 14.53 5.65
N LYS A 70 2.23 14.16 6.70
CA LYS A 70 0.97 13.40 6.58
C LYS A 70 -0.16 14.15 5.87
N THR A 71 0.03 15.43 5.59
CA THR A 71 -0.92 16.27 4.84
C THR A 71 -0.64 16.28 3.33
N GLN A 72 0.44 15.67 2.87
CA GLN A 72 0.87 15.73 1.48
C GLN A 72 0.59 14.45 0.70
N GLY A 73 0.48 14.62 -0.61
CA GLY A 73 0.37 13.53 -1.55
C GLY A 73 -1.00 12.85 -1.54
N LEU A 74 -1.10 11.78 -2.30
CA LEU A 74 -2.27 10.92 -2.30
C LEU A 74 -2.48 10.24 -0.95
N CYS A 75 -1.40 9.93 -0.24
CA CYS A 75 -1.48 9.38 1.12
C CYS A 75 -2.16 10.37 2.07
N GLY A 76 -1.83 11.66 2.00
CA GLY A 76 -2.49 12.70 2.79
C GLY A 76 -3.97 12.81 2.48
N ALA A 77 -4.34 12.73 1.20
CA ALA A 77 -5.74 12.74 0.77
C ALA A 77 -6.51 11.51 1.27
N ALA A 78 -5.89 10.33 1.24
CA ALA A 78 -6.49 9.11 1.76
C ALA A 78 -6.67 9.16 3.28
N LEU A 79 -5.72 9.76 3.99
CA LEU A 79 -5.84 9.97 5.44
C LEU A 79 -7.01 10.88 5.77
N GLU A 80 -7.15 12.00 5.06
CA GLU A 80 -8.24 12.95 5.28
C GLU A 80 -9.61 12.33 5.02
N SER A 81 -9.76 11.57 3.93
CA SER A 81 -11.04 10.94 3.58
C SER A 81 -11.32 9.65 4.34
N GLY A 82 -10.30 8.98 4.83
CA GLY A 82 -10.40 7.63 5.43
C GLY A 82 -10.75 6.54 4.43
N LYS A 83 -10.63 6.81 3.13
CA LYS A 83 -11.04 5.90 2.04
C LYS A 83 -9.88 5.68 1.07
N SER A 84 -9.90 4.53 0.40
CA SER A 84 -8.98 4.23 -0.69
C SER A 84 -9.14 5.24 -1.83
N ILE A 85 -8.01 5.63 -2.44
CA ILE A 85 -7.97 6.54 -3.58
C ILE A 85 -7.36 5.81 -4.76
N VAL A 86 -8.09 5.76 -5.87
CA VAL A 86 -7.63 5.14 -7.12
C VAL A 86 -7.39 6.25 -8.14
N VAL A 87 -6.17 6.31 -8.68
CA VAL A 87 -5.79 7.32 -9.68
C VAL A 87 -5.36 6.61 -10.96
N GLY A 88 -6.15 6.76 -12.02
CA GLY A 88 -5.89 6.11 -13.30
C GLY A 88 -4.74 6.72 -14.09
N ASP A 89 -4.46 8.00 -13.88
CA ASP A 89 -3.34 8.72 -14.49
C ASP A 89 -2.77 9.71 -13.48
N VAL A 90 -1.64 9.35 -12.87
CA VAL A 90 -1.04 10.15 -11.79
C VAL A 90 -0.56 11.52 -12.28
N HIS A 91 -0.22 11.65 -13.56
CA HIS A 91 0.25 12.92 -14.12
C HIS A 91 -0.85 13.96 -14.28
N LYS A 92 -2.12 13.54 -14.18
CA LYS A 92 -3.30 14.42 -14.20
C LYS A 92 -3.80 14.77 -12.80
N ASP A 93 -3.21 14.19 -11.75
CA ASP A 93 -3.63 14.44 -10.37
C ASP A 93 -2.59 15.32 -9.68
N LYS A 94 -3.00 16.50 -9.25
CA LYS A 94 -2.11 17.49 -8.62
C LYS A 94 -1.60 17.05 -7.25
N ARG A 95 -2.26 16.05 -6.62
CA ARG A 95 -1.87 15.52 -5.31
C ARG A 95 -0.73 14.51 -5.41
N TYR A 96 -0.42 14.04 -6.63
CA TYR A 96 0.56 13.00 -6.84
C TYR A 96 1.95 13.43 -6.35
N LEU A 97 2.58 12.58 -5.52
CA LEU A 97 3.94 12.75 -5.04
C LEU A 97 4.78 11.63 -5.68
N PRO A 98 5.70 11.96 -6.62
CA PRO A 98 6.40 10.95 -7.41
C PRO A 98 7.50 10.25 -6.61
N ALA A 99 7.12 9.19 -5.88
CA ALA A 99 8.03 8.38 -5.07
C ALA A 99 8.86 7.39 -5.91
N PHE A 100 8.31 6.94 -7.04
CA PHE A 100 8.96 5.99 -7.96
C PHE A 100 8.86 6.50 -9.39
N HIS A 101 9.87 6.23 -10.22
CA HIS A 101 10.04 6.89 -11.52
C HIS A 101 9.05 6.50 -12.62
N SER A 102 8.62 5.26 -12.66
CA SER A 102 7.85 4.73 -13.79
C SER A 102 6.35 4.68 -13.58
N THR A 103 5.84 5.27 -12.52
CA THR A 103 4.44 5.17 -12.15
C THR A 103 3.55 5.94 -13.12
N GLN A 104 2.49 5.26 -13.61
CA GLN A 104 1.43 5.83 -14.45
C GLN A 104 0.09 5.85 -13.73
N SER A 105 -0.19 4.84 -12.91
CA SER A 105 -1.41 4.78 -12.09
C SER A 105 -1.08 4.28 -10.69
N GLU A 106 -1.96 4.58 -9.73
CA GLU A 106 -1.70 4.31 -8.33
C GLU A 106 -3.00 4.08 -7.57
N ILE A 107 -2.94 3.25 -6.53
CA ILE A 107 -3.98 3.13 -5.52
C ILE A 107 -3.36 3.26 -4.14
N ILE A 108 -3.97 4.06 -3.29
CA ILE A 108 -3.60 4.23 -1.88
C ILE A 108 -4.73 3.66 -1.02
N VAL A 109 -4.39 2.78 -0.10
CA VAL A 109 -5.35 2.12 0.78
C VAL A 109 -5.01 2.44 2.24
N PRO A 110 -5.92 3.09 3.00
CA PRO A 110 -5.70 3.32 4.42
C PRO A 110 -5.63 2.01 5.21
N MET A 111 -4.65 1.91 6.07
CA MET A 111 -4.49 0.78 7.00
C MET A 111 -5.03 1.22 8.35
N LYS A 112 -6.02 0.48 8.86
CA LYS A 112 -6.77 0.85 10.07
C LYS A 112 -6.54 -0.17 11.18
N ASP A 113 -6.41 0.32 12.41
CA ASP A 113 -6.34 -0.52 13.59
C ASP A 113 -7.72 -1.08 13.96
N GLU A 114 -7.80 -1.83 15.06
CA GLU A 114 -9.06 -2.44 15.55
C GLU A 114 -10.11 -1.39 15.94
N HIS A 115 -9.70 -0.15 16.23
CA HIS A 115 -10.59 0.96 16.54
C HIS A 115 -10.92 1.80 15.30
N LYS A 116 -10.50 1.35 14.11
CA LYS A 116 -10.69 2.01 12.82
C LYS A 116 -9.93 3.34 12.68
N HIS A 117 -8.92 3.57 13.50
CA HIS A 117 -8.00 4.69 13.30
C HIS A 117 -6.99 4.34 12.20
N VAL A 118 -6.72 5.30 11.31
CA VAL A 118 -5.72 5.11 10.26
C VAL A 118 -4.33 5.16 10.87
N VAL A 119 -3.57 4.08 10.72
CA VAL A 119 -2.22 3.93 11.26
C VAL A 119 -1.14 3.99 10.19
N GLY A 120 -1.54 3.91 8.93
CA GLY A 120 -0.63 3.96 7.80
C GLY A 120 -1.34 3.79 6.48
N MET A 121 -0.55 3.60 5.42
CA MET A 121 -1.04 3.43 4.04
C MET A 121 -0.36 2.27 3.36
N LEU A 122 -1.14 1.53 2.59
CA LEU A 122 -0.65 0.58 1.61
C LEU A 122 -0.72 1.27 0.25
N ASP A 123 0.43 1.42 -0.39
CA ASP A 123 0.58 2.06 -1.70
C ASP A 123 0.87 0.99 -2.75
N ALA A 124 0.07 0.93 -3.80
CA ALA A 124 0.34 0.09 -4.97
C ALA A 124 0.44 0.96 -6.21
N GLU A 125 1.48 0.73 -7.01
CA GLU A 125 1.77 1.54 -8.18
C GLU A 125 1.99 0.65 -9.41
N SER A 126 1.61 1.17 -10.57
CA SER A 126 1.76 0.48 -11.87
C SER A 126 2.39 1.42 -12.90
N ASP A 127 3.17 0.83 -13.80
CA ASP A 127 3.73 1.53 -14.97
C ASP A 127 2.73 1.58 -16.15
N LYS A 128 1.48 1.17 -15.92
CA LYS A 128 0.39 1.22 -16.90
C LYS A 128 -0.69 2.18 -16.43
N LEU A 129 -1.35 2.86 -17.37
CA LEU A 129 -2.51 3.68 -17.08
C LEU A 129 -3.69 2.79 -16.65
N LYS A 130 -4.50 3.28 -15.72
CA LYS A 130 -5.76 2.64 -15.29
C LYS A 130 -5.59 1.16 -14.92
N ALA A 131 -4.49 0.84 -14.24
CA ALA A 131 -4.15 -0.55 -13.90
C ALA A 131 -5.00 -1.15 -12.78
N PHE A 132 -5.66 -0.33 -11.96
CA PHE A 132 -6.35 -0.79 -10.75
C PHE A 132 -7.86 -0.77 -10.93
N GLY A 133 -8.47 -1.96 -10.92
CA GLY A 133 -9.91 -2.15 -10.95
C GLY A 133 -10.49 -2.50 -9.58
N ASP A 134 -11.78 -2.87 -9.57
CA ASP A 134 -12.50 -3.18 -8.32
C ASP A 134 -11.90 -4.37 -7.58
N GLU A 135 -11.44 -5.40 -8.28
CA GLU A 135 -10.84 -6.56 -7.62
C GLU A 135 -9.50 -6.21 -6.99
N ASP A 136 -8.71 -5.35 -7.61
CA ASP A 136 -7.46 -4.84 -7.03
C ASP A 136 -7.74 -4.08 -5.75
N LYS A 137 -8.74 -3.21 -5.76
CA LYS A 137 -9.14 -2.46 -4.58
C LYS A 137 -9.56 -3.39 -3.45
N GLN A 138 -10.41 -4.38 -3.73
CA GLN A 138 -10.84 -5.36 -2.73
C GLN A 138 -9.66 -6.16 -2.18
N PHE A 139 -8.79 -6.64 -3.04
CA PHE A 139 -7.61 -7.40 -2.66
C PHE A 139 -6.69 -6.57 -1.75
N LEU A 140 -6.38 -5.35 -2.17
CA LEU A 140 -5.45 -4.48 -1.43
C LEU A 140 -6.05 -4.01 -0.10
N GLU A 141 -7.36 -3.74 -0.05
CA GLU A 141 -8.03 -3.39 1.21
C GLU A 141 -7.98 -4.56 2.20
N ARG A 142 -8.17 -5.79 1.74
CA ARG A 142 -8.04 -6.97 2.61
C ARG A 142 -6.60 -7.23 3.04
N ALA A 143 -5.65 -7.09 2.12
CA ALA A 143 -4.22 -7.21 2.44
C ALA A 143 -3.81 -6.17 3.49
N ALA A 144 -4.26 -4.92 3.33
CA ALA A 144 -4.04 -3.86 4.30
C ALA A 144 -4.58 -4.24 5.70
N GLY A 145 -5.77 -4.84 5.75
CA GLY A 145 -6.36 -5.31 7.00
C GLY A 145 -5.54 -6.40 7.68
N LEU A 146 -4.88 -7.26 6.90
CA LEU A 146 -4.05 -8.35 7.44
C LEU A 146 -2.77 -7.85 8.11
N ILE A 147 -2.25 -6.69 7.72
CA ILE A 147 -0.95 -6.20 8.19
C ILE A 147 -1.03 -4.90 8.99
N ALA A 148 -2.22 -4.32 9.15
CA ALA A 148 -2.38 -3.05 9.88
C ALA A 148 -1.89 -3.14 11.33
N HIS A 149 -2.06 -4.28 12.00
CA HIS A 149 -1.60 -4.49 13.37
C HIS A 149 -0.08 -4.35 13.51
N CYS A 150 0.67 -4.52 12.41
CA CYS A 150 2.12 -4.34 12.40
C CYS A 150 2.53 -2.88 12.56
N LEU A 151 1.61 -1.95 12.34
CA LEU A 151 1.86 -0.51 12.42
C LEU A 151 1.29 0.12 13.70
N ALA A 152 0.51 -0.64 14.42
CA ALA A 152 -0.16 -0.15 15.62
C ALA A 152 0.81 -0.02 16.83
#